data_cdc11a1f1a3a3a4629814265cc731ec7
#
_entry.id   cdc11a1f1a3a3a4629814265cc731ec7
#
_cell.length_a   1.000
_cell.length_b   1.000
_cell.length_c   1.000
_cell.angle_alpha   90.00
_cell.angle_beta   90.00
_cell.angle_gamma   90.00
#
_symmetry.space_group_name_H-M   'P 1'
#
loop_
_entity.id
_entity.type
_entity.pdbx_description
1 polymer ?
#
loop_
_entity_poly.entity_id
_entity_poly.type
_entity_poly.pdbx_seq_one_letter_code
_entity_poly.pdbx_strand_id
1 'polypeptide(L)'
;MKGIDIYKGRPIFYNPGNFAVARFGSDDSPVNGSGMTDIEAGEIGNDWLQGDANLMAYIALVKYQDGKLAEIRVYPVDLGVGKKWPVSRMSIPQTPDPALAKRILELVQEYSKPYGTKMVIENGVGIITVPPDATVPIGADLRSKFAPRPRQRP
;
A
#
# COMPACT_ATOMS: atom_id res chain seq x y z
N MET A 1 5.08 4.66 -1.22
CA MET A 1 3.70 4.73 -0.68
C MET A 1 2.94 5.85 -1.37
N LYS A 2 1.62 5.69 -1.66
CA LYS A 2 0.73 6.69 -2.27
C LYS A 2 -0.64 6.70 -1.57
N GLY A 3 -1.51 7.65 -1.95
CA GLY A 3 -2.83 7.81 -1.36
C GLY A 3 -3.87 6.78 -1.79
N ILE A 4 -5.05 6.94 -1.21
CA ILE A 4 -6.22 6.10 -1.44
C ILE A 4 -7.29 6.95 -2.12
N ASP A 5 -7.86 6.44 -3.19
CA ASP A 5 -8.99 7.03 -3.88
C ASP A 5 -10.25 6.17 -3.67
N ILE A 6 -11.42 6.80 -3.68
CA ILE A 6 -12.71 6.10 -3.68
C ILE A 6 -13.45 6.49 -4.96
N TYR A 7 -13.25 5.70 -5.99
CA TYR A 7 -13.88 5.94 -7.27
C TYR A 7 -15.16 5.11 -7.44
N LYS A 8 -16.28 5.77 -7.61
CA LYS A 8 -17.60 5.13 -7.75
C LYS A 8 -17.89 4.10 -6.65
N GLY A 9 -17.56 4.44 -5.40
CA GLY A 9 -17.76 3.58 -4.24
C GLY A 9 -16.83 2.38 -4.13
N ARG A 10 -15.71 2.39 -4.86
CA ARG A 10 -14.67 1.34 -4.81
C ARG A 10 -13.34 1.93 -4.39
N PRO A 11 -12.61 1.29 -3.47
CA PRO A 11 -11.31 1.79 -3.09
C PRO A 11 -10.25 1.46 -4.16
N ILE A 12 -9.39 2.43 -4.44
CA ILE A 12 -8.21 2.27 -5.28
C ILE A 12 -7.00 2.57 -4.40
N PHE A 13 -6.16 1.57 -4.21
CA PHE A 13 -4.89 1.70 -3.51
C PHE A 13 -3.78 1.82 -4.55
N TYR A 14 -3.30 3.04 -4.81
CA TYR A 14 -2.30 3.25 -5.86
C TYR A 14 -0.95 2.62 -5.52
N ASN A 15 -0.52 2.68 -4.26
CA ASN A 15 0.68 2.02 -3.78
C ASN A 15 0.70 2.00 -2.24
N PRO A 16 0.42 0.87 -1.59
CA PRO A 16 0.47 0.75 -0.13
C PRO A 16 1.89 0.74 0.46
N GLY A 17 2.93 0.75 -0.37
CA GLY A 17 4.33 0.64 0.02
C GLY A 17 4.96 -0.67 -0.46
N ASN A 18 6.26 -0.81 -0.23
CA ASN A 18 7.05 -1.99 -0.62
C ASN A 18 6.90 -3.14 0.40
N PHE A 19 5.66 -3.48 0.74
CA PHE A 19 5.34 -4.46 1.76
C PHE A 19 5.92 -5.84 1.44
N ALA A 20 6.69 -6.40 2.40
CA ALA A 20 7.23 -7.75 2.36
C ALA A 20 8.04 -8.11 1.10
N VAL A 21 8.87 -7.20 0.62
CA VAL A 21 9.86 -7.53 -0.41
C VAL A 21 10.98 -8.32 0.26
N ALA A 22 10.87 -9.64 0.28
CA ALA A 22 11.94 -10.51 0.73
C ALA A 22 13.09 -10.45 -0.28
N ARG A 23 14.23 -9.96 0.15
CA ARG A 23 15.47 -10.05 -0.61
C ARG A 23 16.21 -11.29 -0.15
N PHE A 24 16.12 -12.33 -0.95
CA PHE A 24 16.95 -13.51 -0.79
C PHE A 24 18.29 -13.24 -1.48
N GLY A 25 19.26 -12.67 -0.72
CA GLY A 25 20.65 -12.80 -1.07
C GLY A 25 21.15 -14.09 -0.40
N SER A 26 21.38 -15.16 -1.13
CA SER A 26 22.32 -16.17 -0.69
C SER A 26 23.71 -15.65 -1.03
N ASP A 27 24.68 -15.94 -0.18
CA ASP A 27 26.11 -15.62 -0.42
C ASP A 27 26.61 -16.12 -1.79
N ASP A 28 25.88 -17.05 -2.40
CA ASP A 28 26.16 -17.65 -3.71
C ASP A 28 25.36 -17.04 -4.87
N SER A 29 24.43 -16.11 -4.61
CA SER A 29 23.68 -15.42 -5.67
C SER A 29 24.13 -13.96 -5.77
N PRO A 30 25.06 -13.64 -6.66
CA PRO A 30 25.62 -12.29 -6.76
C PRO A 30 24.61 -11.26 -7.27
N VAL A 31 23.41 -11.68 -7.68
CA VAL A 31 22.42 -10.80 -8.28
C VAL A 31 21.09 -10.96 -7.58
N ASN A 32 20.65 -9.92 -6.86
CA ASN A 32 19.26 -9.84 -6.45
C ASN A 32 18.37 -9.62 -7.70
N GLY A 33 17.06 -9.79 -7.58
CA GLY A 33 16.12 -9.66 -8.69
C GLY A 33 16.13 -8.31 -9.42
N SER A 34 16.97 -7.34 -9.01
CA SER A 34 17.22 -6.05 -9.68
C SER A 34 18.54 -6.03 -10.47
N GLY A 35 19.28 -7.13 -10.54
CA GLY A 35 20.55 -7.23 -11.26
C GLY A 35 21.76 -6.69 -10.49
N MET A 36 21.61 -6.36 -9.22
CA MET A 36 22.68 -5.82 -8.37
C MET A 36 23.27 -6.93 -7.48
N THR A 37 24.58 -6.94 -7.28
CA THR A 37 25.23 -7.82 -6.32
C THR A 37 24.90 -7.42 -4.88
N ASP A 38 24.97 -8.36 -3.91
CA ASP A 38 24.73 -8.05 -2.49
C ASP A 38 25.74 -7.00 -1.96
N ILE A 39 26.95 -6.96 -2.50
CA ILE A 39 27.96 -5.95 -2.18
C ILE A 39 27.54 -4.60 -2.74
N GLU A 40 27.11 -4.54 -3.98
CA GLU A 40 26.60 -3.30 -4.60
C GLU A 40 25.27 -2.88 -3.97
N ALA A 41 24.41 -3.82 -3.59
CA ALA A 41 23.20 -3.55 -2.82
C ALA A 41 23.52 -3.05 -1.40
N GLY A 42 24.65 -3.47 -0.81
CA GLY A 42 25.16 -2.95 0.47
C GLY A 42 25.73 -1.53 0.35
N GLU A 43 26.38 -1.22 -0.76
CA GLU A 43 27.06 0.07 -0.98
C GLU A 43 26.20 1.07 -1.74
N ILE A 44 25.45 0.64 -2.75
CA ILE A 44 24.63 1.49 -3.64
C ILE A 44 23.13 1.33 -3.34
N GLY A 45 22.69 0.15 -2.98
CA GLY A 45 21.28 -0.16 -2.71
C GLY A 45 20.70 0.51 -1.46
N ASN A 46 21.56 1.05 -0.65
CA ASN A 46 21.14 1.81 0.50
C ASN A 46 20.49 3.14 0.11
N ASP A 47 20.85 3.79 -0.99
CA ASP A 47 20.29 5.10 -1.32
C ASP A 47 18.81 5.05 -1.72
N TRP A 48 18.37 4.09 -2.50
CA TRP A 48 16.95 4.00 -2.84
C TRP A 48 16.10 3.30 -1.77
N LEU A 49 16.72 2.44 -0.92
CA LEU A 49 16.08 1.89 0.27
C LEU A 49 16.17 2.84 1.47
N GLN A 50 17.18 3.70 1.53
CA GLN A 50 17.37 4.67 2.61
C GLN A 50 16.44 5.87 2.52
N GLY A 51 15.79 6.10 1.40
CA GLY A 51 14.67 7.03 1.39
C GLY A 51 13.59 6.50 2.33
N ASP A 52 13.39 7.16 3.48
CA ASP A 52 12.34 6.86 4.47
C ASP A 52 11.01 6.45 3.83
N ALA A 53 10.65 7.06 2.70
CA ALA A 53 9.42 6.80 1.98
C ALA A 53 9.30 5.36 1.42
N ASN A 54 10.43 4.68 1.16
CA ASN A 54 10.45 3.31 0.65
C ASN A 54 10.33 2.27 1.77
N LEU A 55 10.62 2.68 3.00
CA LEU A 55 10.55 1.84 4.19
C LEU A 55 9.27 2.08 5.00
N MET A 56 8.34 2.86 4.46
CA MET A 56 7.01 3.09 5.02
C MET A 56 5.97 2.37 4.18
N ALA A 57 5.03 1.70 4.85
CA ALA A 57 3.91 1.04 4.21
C ALA A 57 2.65 1.13 5.07
N TYR A 58 1.54 0.66 4.53
CA TYR A 58 0.33 0.46 5.31
C TYR A 58 -0.40 -0.80 4.89
N ILE A 59 -1.20 -1.35 5.81
CA ILE A 59 -2.20 -2.37 5.56
C ILE A 59 -3.56 -1.71 5.58
N ALA A 60 -4.41 -2.00 4.60
CA ALA A 60 -5.78 -1.51 4.55
C ALA A 60 -6.75 -2.66 4.81
N LEU A 61 -7.57 -2.53 5.85
CA LEU A 61 -8.75 -3.38 6.07
C LEU A 61 -9.97 -2.69 5.50
N VAL A 62 -10.65 -3.37 4.60
CA VAL A 62 -11.81 -2.83 3.89
C VAL A 62 -13.08 -3.53 4.39
N LYS A 63 -14.01 -2.75 4.93
CA LYS A 63 -15.31 -3.24 5.38
C LYS A 63 -16.38 -2.94 4.33
N TYR A 64 -17.09 -3.98 3.93
CA TYR A 64 -18.28 -3.88 3.11
C TYR A 64 -19.53 -4.20 3.94
N GLN A 65 -20.59 -3.48 3.66
CA GLN A 65 -21.91 -3.72 4.24
C GLN A 65 -22.95 -3.72 3.13
N ASP A 66 -23.74 -4.75 3.02
CA ASP A 66 -24.74 -4.94 1.95
C ASP A 66 -24.17 -4.77 0.54
N GLY A 67 -22.94 -5.27 0.33
CA GLY A 67 -22.23 -5.15 -0.94
C GLY A 67 -21.69 -3.76 -1.25
N LYS A 68 -21.78 -2.81 -0.34
CA LYS A 68 -21.27 -1.44 -0.47
C LYS A 68 -20.05 -1.24 0.45
N LEU A 69 -19.10 -0.43 -0.02
CA LEU A 69 -17.98 0.00 0.81
C LEU A 69 -18.49 0.87 1.96
N ALA A 70 -18.20 0.49 3.19
CA ALA A 70 -18.61 1.21 4.38
C ALA A 70 -17.45 1.92 5.08
N GLU A 71 -16.32 1.23 5.23
CA GLU A 71 -15.19 1.76 6.00
C GLU A 71 -13.87 1.18 5.45
N ILE A 72 -12.80 1.99 5.51
CA ILE A 72 -11.44 1.52 5.32
C ILE A 72 -10.63 1.90 6.55
N ARG A 73 -9.94 0.95 7.14
CA ARG A 73 -8.96 1.18 8.21
C ARG A 73 -7.56 1.01 7.69
N VAL A 74 -6.73 2.00 7.94
CA VAL A 74 -5.34 2.07 7.47
C VAL A 74 -4.42 1.88 8.67
N TYR A 75 -3.67 0.80 8.68
CA TYR A 75 -2.70 0.45 9.72
C TYR A 75 -1.30 0.74 9.20
N PRO A 76 -0.54 1.63 9.85
CA PRO A 76 0.82 1.95 9.43
C PRO A 76 1.77 0.78 9.71
N VAL A 77 2.78 0.63 8.85
CA VAL A 77 3.78 -0.44 8.92
C VAL A 77 5.17 0.16 8.76
N ASP A 78 6.09 -0.22 9.66
CA ASP A 78 7.51 0.07 9.58
C ASP A 78 8.25 -1.09 8.86
N LEU A 79 9.00 -0.77 7.82
CA LEU A 79 9.84 -1.71 7.07
C LEU A 79 11.33 -1.54 7.40
N GLY A 80 11.65 -0.81 8.47
CA GLY A 80 13.01 -0.57 8.94
C GLY A 80 13.47 0.88 8.78
N VAL A 81 12.58 1.86 8.89
CA VAL A 81 12.90 3.29 8.83
C VAL A 81 13.98 3.65 9.85
N GLY A 82 15.08 4.26 9.39
CA GLY A 82 16.20 4.67 10.24
C GLY A 82 16.96 3.54 10.92
N LYS A 83 16.69 2.27 10.60
CA LYS A 83 17.39 1.12 11.18
C LYS A 83 18.61 0.74 10.34
N LYS A 84 19.74 0.53 11.01
CA LYS A 84 20.94 -0.05 10.40
C LYS A 84 20.87 -1.59 10.44
N TRP A 85 19.90 -2.14 9.74
CA TRP A 85 19.73 -3.58 9.64
C TRP A 85 20.43 -4.16 8.41
N PRO A 86 20.86 -5.43 8.45
CA PRO A 86 21.27 -6.12 7.25
C PRO A 86 20.11 -6.17 6.25
N VAL A 87 20.43 -6.16 4.97
CA VAL A 87 19.45 -6.15 3.86
C VAL A 87 18.42 -7.29 3.98
N SER A 88 18.86 -8.47 4.46
CA SER A 88 17.98 -9.61 4.72
C SER A 88 16.89 -9.36 5.79
N ARG A 89 17.07 -8.35 6.64
CA ARG A 89 16.12 -7.97 7.69
C ARG A 89 15.30 -6.74 7.33
N MET A 90 15.70 -5.99 6.31
CA MET A 90 14.91 -4.88 5.79
C MET A 90 13.63 -5.37 5.12
N SER A 91 12.61 -4.53 5.11
CA SER A 91 11.29 -4.86 4.54
C SER A 91 10.52 -5.98 5.25
N ILE A 92 10.95 -6.42 6.43
CA ILE A 92 10.12 -7.24 7.30
C ILE A 92 9.14 -6.33 8.02
N PRO A 93 7.82 -6.52 7.81
CA PRO A 93 6.80 -5.66 8.41
C PRO A 93 6.84 -5.68 9.93
N GLN A 94 6.86 -4.51 10.54
CA GLN A 94 6.84 -4.33 11.98
C GLN A 94 5.83 -3.25 12.38
N THR A 95 5.38 -3.30 13.62
CA THR A 95 4.61 -2.22 14.20
C THR A 95 5.51 -1.01 14.38
N PRO A 96 5.18 0.15 13.80
CA PRO A 96 5.94 1.37 13.97
C PRO A 96 5.80 1.92 15.39
N ASP A 97 6.79 2.70 15.84
CA ASP A 97 6.60 3.52 17.03
C ASP A 97 5.51 4.60 16.77
N PRO A 98 4.97 5.23 17.82
CA PRO A 98 3.87 6.19 17.69
C PRO A 98 4.20 7.39 16.79
N ALA A 99 5.43 7.88 16.77
CA ALA A 99 5.84 9.01 15.96
C ALA A 99 5.89 8.66 14.49
N LEU A 100 6.47 7.50 14.16
CA LEU A 100 6.51 6.96 12.80
C LEU A 100 5.10 6.56 12.32
N ALA A 101 4.29 5.95 13.19
CA ALA A 101 2.89 5.63 12.87
C ALA A 101 2.11 6.87 12.44
N LYS A 102 2.21 7.94 13.24
CA LYS A 102 1.58 9.23 12.93
C LYS A 102 2.08 9.78 11.59
N ARG A 103 3.40 9.80 11.37
CA ARG A 103 4.00 10.29 10.11
C ARG A 103 3.48 9.53 8.89
N ILE A 104 3.41 8.19 8.97
CA ILE A 104 2.90 7.35 7.88
C ILE A 104 1.44 7.71 7.56
N LEU A 105 0.60 7.81 8.59
CA LEU A 105 -0.81 8.12 8.42
C LEU A 105 -1.04 9.53 7.87
N GLU A 106 -0.28 10.52 8.33
CA GLU A 106 -0.33 11.90 7.81
C GLU A 106 0.06 11.96 6.32
N LEU A 107 1.07 11.19 5.90
CA LEU A 107 1.43 11.08 4.50
C LEU A 107 0.33 10.44 3.65
N VAL A 108 -0.29 9.34 4.12
CA VAL A 108 -1.43 8.72 3.42
C VAL A 108 -2.59 9.70 3.32
N GLN A 109 -2.90 10.43 4.41
CA GLN A 109 -3.95 11.44 4.42
C GLN A 109 -3.65 12.54 3.39
N GLU A 110 -2.43 13.08 3.37
CA GLU A 110 -2.00 14.12 2.42
C GLU A 110 -2.11 13.65 0.97
N TYR A 111 -1.58 12.46 0.68
CA TYR A 111 -1.64 11.88 -0.66
C TYR A 111 -3.06 11.49 -1.12
N SER A 112 -4.00 11.37 -0.19
CA SER A 112 -5.40 11.07 -0.49
C SER A 112 -6.24 12.32 -0.77
N LYS A 113 -5.80 13.51 -0.34
CA LYS A 113 -6.51 14.79 -0.55
C LYS A 113 -6.84 15.09 -2.01
N PRO A 114 -5.93 14.91 -2.99
CA PRO A 114 -6.22 15.20 -4.40
C PRO A 114 -7.38 14.39 -4.98
N TYR A 115 -7.69 13.25 -4.36
CA TYR A 115 -8.80 12.36 -4.75
C TYR A 115 -10.10 12.68 -3.99
N GLY A 116 -10.09 13.68 -3.10
CA GLY A 116 -11.24 14.00 -2.27
C GLY A 116 -11.50 13.02 -1.11
N THR A 117 -10.62 12.03 -0.92
CA THR A 117 -10.76 11.05 0.16
C THR A 117 -10.39 11.68 1.50
N LYS A 118 -11.33 11.63 2.44
CA LYS A 118 -11.16 12.15 3.80
C LYS A 118 -10.82 11.01 4.75
N MET A 119 -9.68 11.09 5.40
CA MET A 119 -9.23 10.14 6.42
C MET A 119 -9.08 10.86 7.76
N VAL A 120 -9.60 10.27 8.82
CA VAL A 120 -9.39 10.71 10.21
C VAL A 120 -8.36 9.79 10.85
N ILE A 121 -7.48 10.33 11.68
CA ILE A 121 -6.48 9.54 12.40
C ILE A 121 -6.92 9.44 13.87
N GLU A 122 -7.20 8.22 14.31
CA GLU A 122 -7.65 7.93 15.67
C GLU A 122 -6.87 6.74 16.23
N ASN A 123 -6.31 6.90 17.42
CA ASN A 123 -5.58 5.83 18.13
C ASN A 123 -4.54 5.09 17.28
N GLY A 124 -3.80 5.82 16.42
CA GLY A 124 -2.77 5.23 15.55
C GLY A 124 -3.30 4.47 14.33
N VAL A 125 -4.58 4.65 14.00
CA VAL A 125 -5.24 4.07 12.84
C VAL A 125 -5.86 5.17 11.98
N GLY A 126 -5.68 5.10 10.67
CA GLY A 126 -6.39 5.97 9.72
C GLY A 126 -7.77 5.38 9.42
N ILE A 127 -8.83 6.17 9.52
CA ILE A 127 -10.21 5.75 9.28
C ILE A 127 -10.81 6.56 8.16
N ILE A 128 -11.32 5.88 7.14
CA ILE A 128 -12.06 6.46 6.03
C ILE A 128 -13.47 5.88 6.09
N THR A 129 -14.43 6.71 6.46
CA THR A 129 -15.86 6.34 6.45
C THR A 129 -16.48 6.76 5.14
N VAL A 130 -17.17 5.84 4.49
CA VAL A 130 -17.83 6.09 3.20
C VAL A 130 -19.34 6.08 3.41
N PRO A 131 -20.04 7.19 3.13
CA PRO A 131 -21.49 7.22 3.25
C PRO A 131 -22.16 6.18 2.33
N PRO A 132 -23.25 5.52 2.77
CA PRO A 132 -23.91 4.46 1.99
C PRO A 132 -24.43 4.90 0.62
N ASP A 133 -24.77 6.18 0.47
CA ASP A 133 -25.24 6.80 -0.77
C ASP A 133 -24.10 7.10 -1.76
N ALA A 134 -22.87 7.22 -1.27
CA ALA A 134 -21.68 7.46 -2.10
C ALA A 134 -21.17 6.17 -2.78
N THR A 135 -21.76 5.01 -2.51
CA THR A 135 -21.23 3.72 -2.95
C THR A 135 -22.15 2.99 -3.91
N VAL A 136 -21.57 2.39 -4.94
CA VAL A 136 -22.27 1.48 -5.86
C VAL A 136 -22.05 0.04 -5.39
N PRO A 137 -23.07 -0.83 -5.31
CA PRO A 137 -22.90 -2.22 -4.92
C PRO A 137 -21.87 -2.96 -5.79
N ILE A 138 -21.04 -3.79 -5.16
CA ILE A 138 -20.10 -4.63 -5.88
C ILE A 138 -20.86 -5.55 -6.82
N GLY A 139 -20.48 -5.56 -8.11
CA GLY A 139 -21.10 -6.44 -9.13
C GLY A 139 -22.17 -5.77 -10.00
N ALA A 140 -22.71 -4.60 -9.63
CA ALA A 140 -23.71 -3.92 -10.44
C ALA A 140 -23.21 -3.48 -11.84
N ASP A 141 -21.89 -3.29 -12.00
CA ASP A 141 -21.28 -2.76 -13.24
C ASP A 141 -20.37 -3.76 -13.98
N LEU A 142 -20.00 -4.88 -13.35
CA LEU A 142 -19.02 -5.81 -13.97
C LEU A 142 -19.63 -6.71 -15.05
N ARG A 143 -20.92 -7.04 -14.95
CA ARG A 143 -21.56 -7.94 -15.92
C ARG A 143 -21.72 -7.33 -17.30
N SER A 144 -21.93 -6.02 -17.41
CA SER A 144 -22.08 -5.32 -18.68
C SER A 144 -20.76 -5.12 -19.42
N LYS A 145 -19.64 -4.96 -18.70
CA LYS A 145 -18.31 -4.68 -19.28
C LYS A 145 -17.56 -5.95 -19.71
N PHE A 146 -17.91 -7.10 -19.15
CA PHE A 146 -17.29 -8.39 -19.48
C PHE A 146 -18.24 -9.35 -20.19
N ALA A 147 -19.36 -8.88 -20.75
CA ALA A 147 -20.17 -9.66 -21.66
C ALA A 147 -19.29 -10.09 -22.84
N PRO A 148 -19.19 -11.40 -23.15
CA PRO A 148 -18.38 -11.86 -24.27
C PRO A 148 -18.91 -11.19 -25.54
N ARG A 149 -18.01 -10.56 -26.30
CA ARG A 149 -18.38 -10.00 -27.61
C ARG A 149 -18.94 -11.14 -28.47
N PRO A 150 -20.09 -10.95 -29.15
CA PRO A 150 -20.61 -11.95 -30.05
C PRO A 150 -19.53 -12.26 -31.06
N ARG A 151 -19.17 -13.56 -31.20
CA ARG A 151 -18.24 -14.02 -32.23
C ARG A 151 -18.86 -13.70 -33.57
N GLN A 152 -18.27 -12.75 -34.30
CA GLN A 152 -18.55 -12.60 -35.71
C GLN A 152 -18.07 -13.91 -36.37
N ARG A 153 -19.00 -14.73 -36.81
CA ARG A 153 -18.66 -15.85 -37.70
C ARG A 153 -18.34 -15.30 -39.11
N PRO A 154 -17.32 -15.84 -39.77
CA PRO A 154 -16.98 -15.45 -41.12
C PRO A 154 -18.11 -15.82 -42.09
#